data_88bf4fbbfda50b2920229989b84f0411
#
_entry.id   88bf4fbbfda50b2920229989b84f0411
#
_cell.length_a   1.000
_cell.length_b   1.000
_cell.length_c   1.000
_cell.angle_alpha   90.00
_cell.angle_beta   90.00
_cell.angle_gamma   90.00
#
_symmetry.space_group_name_H-M   'P 1'
#
loop_
_entity.id
_entity.type
_entity.pdbx_description
1 polymer ?
#
loop_
_entity_poly.entity_id
_entity_poly.type
_entity_poly.pdbx_seq_one_letter_code
_entity_poly.pdbx_strand_id
1 'polypeptide(L)'
;EFTQVVENRYSCKNFSGRKVEAEKLQVILEAGRVAPLEKLQEQRVYVVQSEEGLKKIDAVTPCRYGAPTCLVVAFDKNHVFTYPGEKRDSGVEDASIVATHMMLAAANAGVDSCWL
;
A
#
# COMPACT_ATOMS: atom_id res chain seq x y z
N GLU A 1 5.50 -4.60 19.91
CA GLU A 1 6.15 -3.31 20.15
C GLU A 1 6.71 -2.79 18.83
N PHE A 2 6.67 -1.47 18.65
CA PHE A 2 6.91 -0.85 17.33
C PHE A 2 8.29 -1.17 16.75
N THR A 3 9.33 -1.13 17.57
CA THR A 3 10.70 -1.44 17.10
C THR A 3 10.76 -2.85 16.50
N GLN A 4 10.12 -3.81 17.14
CA GLN A 4 10.07 -5.18 16.64
C GLN A 4 9.31 -5.28 15.33
N VAL A 5 8.24 -4.50 15.16
CA VAL A 5 7.48 -4.45 13.90
C VAL A 5 8.39 -3.99 12.76
N VAL A 6 9.13 -2.91 12.98
CA VAL A 6 10.05 -2.35 11.98
C VAL A 6 11.15 -3.36 11.63
N GLU A 7 11.75 -4.00 12.64
CA GLU A 7 12.85 -4.94 12.44
C GLU A 7 12.41 -6.25 11.79
N ASN A 8 11.23 -6.74 12.13
CA ASN A 8 10.77 -8.07 11.71
C ASN A 8 9.98 -8.07 10.40
N ARG A 9 9.53 -6.91 9.92
CA ARG A 9 8.84 -6.82 8.65
C ARG A 9 9.79 -7.26 7.52
N TYR A 10 9.29 -8.07 6.61
CA TYR A 10 10.05 -8.52 5.45
C TYR A 10 9.17 -8.55 4.21
N SER A 11 9.78 -8.60 3.04
CA SER A 11 9.06 -8.73 1.78
C SER A 11 8.69 -10.19 1.54
N CYS A 12 7.43 -10.51 1.75
CA CYS A 12 6.93 -11.86 1.57
C CYS A 12 6.74 -12.15 0.07
N LYS A 13 7.30 -13.26 -0.39
CA LYS A 13 7.21 -13.66 -1.80
C LYS A 13 6.56 -15.01 -2.00
N ASN A 14 5.77 -15.45 -1.03
CA ASN A 14 4.99 -16.68 -1.13
C ASN A 14 3.83 -16.60 -0.15
N PHE A 15 2.64 -16.30 -0.64
CA PHE A 15 1.46 -16.12 0.18
C PHE A 15 0.62 -17.39 0.22
N SER A 16 -0.05 -17.63 1.35
CA SER A 16 -0.86 -18.84 1.56
C SER A 16 -2.16 -18.88 0.76
N GLY A 17 -2.59 -17.76 0.22
CA GLY A 17 -3.90 -17.65 -0.42
C GLY A 17 -5.04 -17.35 0.53
N ARG A 18 -4.78 -17.32 1.84
CA ARG A 18 -5.80 -16.97 2.84
C ARG A 18 -6.05 -15.45 2.81
N LYS A 19 -7.31 -15.07 2.64
CA LYS A 19 -7.68 -13.66 2.57
C LYS A 19 -7.43 -12.96 3.91
N VAL A 20 -7.09 -11.67 3.83
CA VAL A 20 -6.93 -10.81 4.99
C VAL A 20 -8.29 -10.64 5.66
N GLU A 21 -8.33 -10.82 6.98
CA GLU A 21 -9.53 -10.59 7.77
C GLU A 21 -10.00 -9.14 7.64
N ALA A 22 -11.32 -8.93 7.57
CA ALA A 22 -11.89 -7.60 7.32
C ALA A 22 -11.42 -6.56 8.33
N GLU A 23 -11.34 -6.92 9.62
CA GLU A 23 -10.89 -6.00 10.67
C GLU A 23 -9.44 -5.58 10.47
N LYS A 24 -8.59 -6.52 10.06
CA LYS A 24 -7.17 -6.22 9.79
C LYS A 24 -7.01 -5.33 8.56
N LEU A 25 -7.79 -5.60 7.52
CA LEU A 25 -7.77 -4.76 6.33
C LEU A 25 -8.18 -3.32 6.65
N GLN A 26 -9.20 -3.13 7.50
CA GLN A 26 -9.62 -1.80 7.94
C GLN A 26 -8.52 -1.07 8.69
N VAL A 27 -7.80 -1.75 9.58
CA VAL A 27 -6.66 -1.18 10.31
C VAL A 27 -5.57 -0.73 9.34
N ILE A 28 -5.27 -1.56 8.34
CA ILE A 28 -4.26 -1.25 7.33
C ILE A 28 -4.65 -0.01 6.51
N LEU A 29 -5.88 0.03 6.04
CA LEU A 29 -6.38 1.16 5.25
C LEU A 29 -6.42 2.45 6.07
N GLU A 30 -6.82 2.37 7.34
CA GLU A 30 -6.83 3.53 8.23
C GLU A 30 -5.42 4.08 8.47
N ALA A 31 -4.42 3.21 8.59
CA ALA A 31 -3.03 3.64 8.72
C ALA A 31 -2.59 4.46 7.50
N GLY A 32 -3.03 4.07 6.32
CA GLY A 32 -2.77 4.84 5.10
C GLY A 32 -3.48 6.18 5.11
N ARG A 33 -4.73 6.21 5.59
CA ARG A 33 -5.53 7.44 5.64
C ARG A 33 -4.91 8.49 6.55
N VAL A 34 -4.33 8.10 7.67
CA VAL A 34 -3.74 9.04 8.65
C VAL A 34 -2.26 9.33 8.40
N ALA A 35 -1.69 8.85 7.32
CA ALA A 35 -0.30 9.11 6.98
C ALA A 35 -0.04 10.62 6.81
N PRO A 36 1.17 11.11 7.16
CA PRO A 36 1.47 12.55 7.10
C PRO A 36 1.75 13.01 5.68
N LEU A 37 0.73 13.56 5.05
CA LEU A 37 0.77 14.02 3.66
C LEU A 37 0.46 15.51 3.56
N GLU A 38 0.65 16.07 2.36
CA GLU A 38 0.17 17.41 2.05
C GLU A 38 -1.36 17.46 2.12
N LYS A 39 -1.91 18.66 2.18
CA LYS A 39 -3.35 18.89 2.39
C LYS A 39 -4.22 18.42 1.21
N LEU A 40 -3.63 18.16 0.06
CA LEU A 40 -4.36 17.95 -1.21
C LEU A 40 -4.93 16.56 -1.35
N GLN A 41 -5.05 15.71 -0.49
CA GLN A 41 -5.81 14.44 -0.51
C GLN A 41 -5.81 13.74 -1.88
N GLU A 42 -4.64 13.72 -2.56
CA GLU A 42 -4.54 13.19 -3.92
C GLU A 42 -4.42 11.66 -3.98
N GLN A 43 -4.31 11.00 -2.84
CA GLN A 43 -4.07 9.56 -2.81
C GLN A 43 -5.36 8.78 -2.98
N ARG A 44 -5.23 7.65 -3.64
CA ARG A 44 -6.30 6.65 -3.79
C ARG A 44 -5.69 5.28 -3.52
N VAL A 45 -6.40 4.46 -2.77
CA VAL A 45 -6.02 3.07 -2.53
C VAL A 45 -7.11 2.19 -3.10
N TYR A 46 -6.75 1.39 -4.09
CA TYR A 46 -7.67 0.42 -4.69
C TYR A 46 -7.41 -0.94 -4.07
N VAL A 47 -8.46 -1.53 -3.51
CA VAL A 47 -8.38 -2.88 -2.92
C VAL A 47 -8.80 -3.88 -3.99
N VAL A 48 -7.87 -4.72 -4.41
CA VAL A 48 -8.10 -5.69 -5.48
C VAL A 48 -8.10 -7.10 -4.88
N GLN A 49 -9.26 -7.73 -4.87
CA GLN A 49 -9.46 -9.07 -4.30
C GLN A 49 -10.27 -10.00 -5.20
N SER A 50 -10.90 -9.47 -6.25
CA SER A 50 -11.66 -10.31 -7.18
C SER A 50 -10.73 -11.12 -8.08
N GLU A 51 -11.18 -12.28 -8.51
CA GLU A 51 -10.42 -13.11 -9.45
C GLU A 51 -10.09 -12.34 -10.72
N GLU A 52 -11.05 -11.59 -11.27
CA GLU A 52 -10.84 -10.77 -12.46
C GLU A 52 -9.81 -9.67 -12.22
N GLY A 53 -9.91 -8.96 -11.10
CA GLY A 53 -8.96 -7.90 -10.74
C GLY A 53 -7.56 -8.45 -10.55
N LEU A 54 -7.41 -9.57 -9.88
CA LEU A 54 -6.10 -10.21 -9.66
C LEU A 54 -5.48 -10.67 -10.98
N LYS A 55 -6.28 -11.15 -11.93
CA LYS A 55 -5.79 -11.47 -13.27
C LYS A 55 -5.23 -10.24 -13.98
N LYS A 56 -5.85 -9.08 -13.80
CA LYS A 56 -5.35 -7.82 -14.36
C LYS A 56 -4.01 -7.44 -13.75
N ILE A 57 -3.84 -7.65 -12.45
CA ILE A 57 -2.54 -7.44 -11.78
C ILE A 57 -1.50 -8.38 -12.39
N ASP A 58 -1.83 -9.66 -12.54
CA ASP A 58 -0.91 -10.66 -13.11
C ASP A 58 -0.50 -10.34 -14.55
N ALA A 59 -1.33 -9.61 -15.30
CA ALA A 59 -1.00 -9.18 -16.64
C ALA A 59 0.10 -8.12 -16.69
N VAL A 60 0.33 -7.38 -15.60
CA VAL A 60 1.31 -6.30 -15.55
C VAL A 60 2.53 -6.62 -14.69
N THR A 61 2.47 -7.65 -13.86
CA THR A 61 3.61 -8.05 -13.03
C THR A 61 3.54 -9.54 -12.70
N PRO A 62 4.68 -10.26 -12.72
CA PRO A 62 4.73 -11.65 -12.26
C PRO A 62 4.88 -11.75 -10.72
N CYS A 63 4.92 -10.62 -10.03
CA CYS A 63 5.36 -10.55 -8.64
C CYS A 63 4.22 -10.49 -7.62
N ARG A 64 3.02 -10.98 -7.95
CA ARG A 64 1.95 -11.07 -6.97
C ARG A 64 2.18 -12.20 -5.95
N TYR A 65 2.95 -13.21 -6.31
CA TYR A 65 3.36 -14.32 -5.42
C TYR A 65 2.18 -15.05 -4.76
N GLY A 66 1.04 -15.12 -5.45
CA GLY A 66 -0.14 -15.78 -4.91
C GLY A 66 -0.93 -14.97 -3.88
N ALA A 67 -0.60 -13.69 -3.70
CA ALA A 67 -1.32 -12.85 -2.75
C ALA A 67 -2.81 -12.72 -3.14
N PRO A 68 -3.74 -12.98 -2.23
CA PRO A 68 -5.17 -12.89 -2.53
C PRO A 68 -5.71 -11.46 -2.46
N THR A 69 -4.91 -10.52 -1.97
CA THR A 69 -5.26 -9.10 -1.85
C THR A 69 -4.11 -8.26 -2.36
N CYS A 70 -4.41 -7.32 -3.24
CA CYS A 70 -3.45 -6.30 -3.68
C CYS A 70 -4.01 -4.92 -3.35
N LEU A 71 -3.17 -4.06 -2.81
CA LEU A 71 -3.50 -2.66 -2.61
C LEU A 71 -2.73 -1.84 -3.64
N VAL A 72 -3.46 -1.16 -4.52
CA VAL A 72 -2.86 -0.27 -5.51
C VAL A 72 -2.91 1.14 -4.95
N VAL A 73 -1.75 1.69 -4.63
CA VAL A 73 -1.63 3.04 -4.08
C VAL A 73 -1.31 3.99 -5.21
N ALA A 74 -2.22 4.92 -5.45
CA ALA A 74 -2.12 5.85 -6.56
C ALA A 74 -2.30 7.29 -6.09
N PHE A 75 -1.96 8.23 -6.94
CA PHE A 75 -2.21 9.64 -6.67
C PHE A 75 -2.81 10.32 -7.90
N ASP A 76 -3.58 11.38 -7.65
CA ASP A 76 -4.13 12.22 -8.72
C ASP A 76 -3.10 13.31 -9.05
N LYS A 77 -2.47 13.20 -10.20
CA LYS A 77 -1.43 14.14 -10.63
C LYS A 77 -1.91 15.58 -10.81
N ASN A 78 -3.23 15.79 -10.83
CA ASN A 78 -3.79 17.13 -10.93
C ASN A 78 -3.95 17.82 -9.57
N HIS A 79 -3.72 17.10 -8.47
CA HIS A 79 -3.89 17.59 -7.10
C HIS A 79 -2.65 17.36 -6.24
N VAL A 80 -1.49 17.23 -6.86
CA VAL A 80 -0.22 17.07 -6.14
C VAL A 80 0.40 18.42 -5.79
N PHE A 81 1.23 18.43 -4.76
CA PHE A 81 2.05 19.58 -4.42
C PHE A 81 3.25 19.64 -5.38
N THR A 82 3.45 20.77 -6.01
CA THR A 82 4.61 21.00 -6.88
C THR A 82 5.64 21.81 -6.12
N TYR A 83 6.88 21.33 -6.08
CA TYR A 83 7.95 22.01 -5.35
C TYR A 83 8.32 23.30 -6.05
N PRO A 84 8.41 24.43 -5.32
CA PRO A 84 8.72 25.74 -5.89
C PRO A 84 10.03 25.73 -6.70
N GLY A 85 9.97 26.24 -7.93
CA GLY A 85 11.14 26.29 -8.81
C GLY A 85 11.52 24.96 -9.46
N GLU A 86 10.75 23.91 -9.27
CA GLU A 86 11.02 22.58 -9.81
C GLU A 86 9.85 22.08 -10.64
N LYS A 87 10.13 21.07 -11.48
CA LYS A 87 9.08 20.32 -12.18
C LYS A 87 8.58 19.13 -11.35
N ARG A 88 9.30 18.82 -10.28
CA ARG A 88 9.01 17.69 -9.39
C ARG A 88 7.77 17.96 -8.57
N ASP A 89 6.92 16.95 -8.39
CA ASP A 89 5.76 17.02 -7.50
C ASP A 89 5.87 15.97 -6.38
N SER A 90 4.95 16.04 -5.44
CA SER A 90 4.94 15.18 -4.25
C SER A 90 4.25 13.82 -4.47
N GLY A 91 3.72 13.55 -5.66
CA GLY A 91 2.86 12.39 -5.88
C GLY A 91 3.46 11.06 -5.44
N VAL A 92 4.64 10.73 -5.96
CA VAL A 92 5.32 9.47 -5.61
C VAL A 92 5.71 9.43 -4.13
N GLU A 93 6.19 10.56 -3.60
CA GLU A 93 6.57 10.65 -2.20
C GLU A 93 5.37 10.40 -1.29
N ASP A 94 4.23 11.05 -1.56
CA ASP A 94 3.01 10.90 -0.79
C ASP A 94 2.46 9.47 -0.87
N ALA A 95 2.41 8.89 -2.07
CA ALA A 95 1.98 7.52 -2.25
C ALA A 95 2.89 6.54 -1.49
N SER A 96 4.20 6.79 -1.49
CA SER A 96 5.18 5.96 -0.77
C SER A 96 4.99 6.06 0.75
N ILE A 97 4.67 7.23 1.26
CA ILE A 97 4.36 7.41 2.69
C ILE A 97 3.12 6.60 3.07
N VAL A 98 2.06 6.69 2.28
CA VAL A 98 0.84 5.90 2.49
C VAL A 98 1.15 4.41 2.50
N ALA A 99 1.87 3.93 1.49
CA ALA A 99 2.23 2.52 1.37
C ALA A 99 3.06 2.04 2.56
N THR A 100 4.03 2.83 3.00
CA THR A 100 4.87 2.49 4.14
C THR A 100 4.06 2.38 5.44
N HIS A 101 3.17 3.32 5.70
CA HIS A 101 2.26 3.25 6.84
C HIS A 101 1.43 1.98 6.82
N MET A 102 0.90 1.62 5.65
CA MET A 102 0.09 0.42 5.51
C MET A 102 0.92 -0.86 5.70
N MET A 103 2.15 -0.90 5.20
CA MET A 103 3.04 -2.06 5.41
C MET A 103 3.34 -2.30 6.87
N LEU A 104 3.62 -1.23 7.61
CA LEU A 104 3.92 -1.35 9.05
C LEU A 104 2.67 -1.77 9.84
N ALA A 105 1.51 -1.20 9.51
CA ALA A 105 0.26 -1.61 10.13
C ALA A 105 -0.08 -3.06 9.83
N ALA A 106 0.15 -3.51 8.60
CA ALA A 106 -0.03 -4.91 8.23
C ALA A 106 0.86 -5.83 9.06
N ALA A 107 2.15 -5.52 9.16
CA ALA A 107 3.09 -6.29 9.97
C ALA A 107 2.66 -6.35 11.43
N ASN A 108 2.21 -5.23 11.98
CA ASN A 108 1.72 -5.17 13.35
C ASN A 108 0.46 -6.02 13.56
N ALA A 109 -0.35 -6.19 12.54
CA ALA A 109 -1.56 -7.03 12.57
C ALA A 109 -1.27 -8.50 12.22
N GLY A 110 -0.02 -8.87 11.99
CA GLY A 110 0.36 -10.23 11.62
C GLY A 110 0.10 -10.57 10.15
N VAL A 111 0.02 -9.57 9.29
CA VAL A 111 -0.22 -9.74 7.85
C VAL A 111 1.07 -9.41 7.09
N ASP A 112 1.56 -10.39 6.34
CA ASP A 112 2.74 -10.19 5.51
C ASP A 112 2.40 -9.39 4.25
N SER A 113 3.41 -8.72 3.70
CA SER A 113 3.24 -7.91 2.50
C SER A 113 4.51 -7.89 1.66
N CYS A 114 4.36 -7.41 0.42
CA CYS A 114 5.48 -7.14 -0.47
C CYS A 114 5.16 -5.90 -1.30
N TRP A 115 6.05 -4.95 -1.32
CA TRP A 115 5.91 -3.76 -2.17
C TRP A 115 6.55 -4.03 -3.53
N LEU A 116 5.80 -3.71 -4.58
CA LEU A 116 6.25 -3.85 -5.97
C LEU A 116 6.45 -2.49 -6.61
#